data_668bac7503a79437a0fb48b53e009a08
#
_entry.id   668bac7503a79437a0fb48b53e009a08
#
_cell.length_a   1.000
_cell.length_b   1.000
_cell.length_c   1.000
_cell.angle_alpha   90.00
_cell.angle_beta   90.00
_cell.angle_gamma   90.00
#
_symmetry.space_group_name_H-M   'P 1'
#
loop_
_entity.id
_entity.type
_entity.pdbx_description
1 polymer ?
#
loop_
_entity_poly.entity_id
_entity_poly.type
_entity_poly.pdbx_seq_one_letter_code
_entity_poly.pdbx_strand_id
1 'polypeptide(L)'
;MRRTVFYISDSTGITAETIGNSILAQFEGVQFDKHRLPFVDDAQKAEAAALRIKTRFAQSGERPIVVNTMASRDLCDIVAASGALMLDVFAPFIGTLEEELGAKRSGAVRSEERRVG
;
A
#
# COMPACT_ATOMS: atom_id res chain seq x y z
N MET A 1 3.06 15.99 -16.58
CA MET A 1 3.29 14.58 -16.30
C MET A 1 2.14 14.04 -15.48
N ARG A 2 1.66 12.88 -15.84
CA ARG A 2 0.52 12.28 -15.15
C ARG A 2 0.85 10.85 -14.77
N ARG A 3 0.64 10.51 -13.52
CA ARG A 3 0.96 9.17 -13.02
C ARG A 3 -0.22 8.60 -12.27
N THR A 4 -0.36 7.29 -12.30
CA THR A 4 -1.46 6.61 -11.62
C THR A 4 -1.01 6.14 -10.24
N VAL A 5 -1.83 6.37 -9.23
CA VAL A 5 -1.55 5.98 -7.86
C VAL A 5 -2.72 5.16 -7.33
N PHE A 6 -2.39 4.02 -6.74
CA PHE A 6 -3.38 3.19 -6.07
C PHE A 6 -3.09 3.19 -4.58
N TYR A 7 -4.10 3.57 -3.79
CA TYR A 7 -3.99 3.47 -2.34
C TYR A 7 -4.60 2.14 -1.93
N ILE A 8 -3.80 1.21 -1.46
CA ILE A 8 -4.25 -0.14 -1.14
C ILE A 8 -4.19 -0.36 0.34
N SER A 9 -5.28 -0.90 0.89
CA SER A 9 -5.40 -1.11 2.33
C SER A 9 -6.23 -2.36 2.59
N ASP A 10 -5.97 -2.99 3.72
CA ASP A 10 -6.80 -4.10 4.19
C ASP A 10 -7.96 -3.59 5.05
N SER A 11 -8.12 -2.29 5.17
CA SER A 11 -9.27 -1.68 5.83
C SER A 11 -9.80 -0.57 4.94
N THR A 12 -10.19 0.58 5.49
CA THR A 12 -10.88 1.61 4.72
C THR A 12 -10.00 2.34 3.71
N GLY A 13 -8.70 2.36 3.94
CA GLY A 13 -7.78 3.07 3.06
C GLY A 13 -7.56 4.53 3.43
N ILE A 14 -8.16 4.99 4.52
CA ILE A 14 -8.04 6.39 4.90
C ILE A 14 -6.60 6.76 5.23
N THR A 15 -5.90 5.89 5.95
CA THR A 15 -4.51 6.15 6.31
C THR A 15 -3.62 6.20 5.07
N ALA A 16 -3.79 5.23 4.18
CA ALA A 16 -2.99 5.20 2.95
C ALA A 16 -3.21 6.47 2.14
N GLU A 17 -4.46 6.91 2.06
CA GLU A 17 -4.80 8.09 1.30
C GLU A 17 -4.24 9.35 1.94
N THR A 18 -4.39 9.47 3.25
CA THR A 18 -3.94 10.66 3.96
C THR A 18 -2.43 10.81 3.87
N ILE A 19 -1.70 9.75 4.16
CA ILE A 19 -0.25 9.80 4.12
C ILE A 19 0.23 9.94 2.69
N GLY A 20 -0.35 9.19 1.78
CA GLY A 20 0.04 9.26 0.38
C GLY A 20 -0.16 10.64 -0.19
N ASN A 21 -1.31 11.26 0.08
CA ASN A 21 -1.57 12.60 -0.41
C ASN A 21 -0.56 13.62 0.12
N SER A 22 -0.16 13.48 1.38
CA SER A 22 0.83 14.38 1.95
C SER A 22 2.18 14.24 1.24
N ILE A 23 2.55 13.01 0.92
CA ILE A 23 3.81 12.75 0.24
C ILE A 23 3.75 13.26 -1.20
N LEU A 24 2.68 12.92 -1.91
CA LEU A 24 2.56 13.29 -3.32
C LEU A 24 2.42 14.79 -3.52
N ALA A 25 1.89 15.49 -2.52
CA ALA A 25 1.75 16.93 -2.61
C ALA A 25 3.09 17.66 -2.67
N GLN A 26 4.18 16.96 -2.35
CA GLN A 26 5.51 17.57 -2.43
C GLN A 26 6.00 17.72 -3.87
N PHE A 27 5.31 17.09 -4.82
CA PHE A 27 5.76 17.07 -6.21
C PHE A 27 4.86 17.92 -7.09
N GLU A 28 5.18 19.19 -7.21
CA GLU A 28 4.42 20.09 -8.05
C GLU A 28 4.70 19.75 -9.50
N GLY A 29 3.74 19.97 -10.34
CA GLY A 29 3.91 19.70 -11.75
C GLY A 29 3.58 18.28 -12.17
N VAL A 30 3.30 17.41 -11.22
CA VAL A 30 2.88 16.04 -11.51
C VAL A 30 1.42 15.91 -11.13
N GLN A 31 0.61 15.44 -12.08
CA GLN A 31 -0.78 15.17 -11.79
C GLN A 31 -0.94 13.69 -11.49
N PHE A 32 -1.65 13.39 -10.42
CA PHE A 32 -1.81 12.01 -10.01
C PHE A 32 -3.27 11.57 -10.17
N ASP A 33 -3.47 10.47 -10.92
CA ASP A 33 -4.77 9.83 -11.01
C ASP A 33 -4.86 8.87 -9.86
N LYS A 34 -5.70 9.17 -8.88
CA LYS A 34 -5.71 8.43 -7.61
C LYS A 34 -6.90 7.49 -7.54
N HIS A 35 -6.62 6.25 -7.16
CA HIS A 35 -7.64 5.22 -7.02
C HIS A 35 -7.48 4.54 -5.67
N ARG A 36 -8.57 4.36 -4.95
CA ARG A 36 -8.50 3.71 -3.65
C ARG A 36 -9.02 2.27 -3.78
N LEU A 37 -8.23 1.33 -3.28
CA LEU A 37 -8.59 -0.08 -3.27
C LEU A 37 -8.64 -0.55 -1.81
N PRO A 38 -9.76 -0.33 -1.13
CA PRO A 38 -9.88 -0.70 0.28
C PRO A 38 -10.27 -2.15 0.45
N PHE A 39 -10.14 -2.65 1.67
CA PHE A 39 -10.60 -3.97 2.06
C PHE A 39 -9.98 -5.10 1.26
N VAL A 40 -8.71 -4.94 0.91
CA VAL A 40 -7.95 -5.99 0.26
C VAL A 40 -7.41 -6.88 1.39
N ASP A 41 -8.19 -7.85 1.78
CA ASP A 41 -7.91 -8.65 2.97
C ASP A 41 -7.81 -10.14 2.68
N ASP A 42 -7.82 -10.55 1.44
CA ASP A 42 -7.56 -11.95 1.09
C ASP A 42 -6.83 -12.03 -0.25
N ALA A 43 -6.36 -13.22 -0.58
CA ALA A 43 -5.54 -13.41 -1.77
C ALA A 43 -6.31 -13.10 -3.05
N GLN A 44 -7.59 -13.43 -3.09
CA GLN A 44 -8.40 -13.20 -4.27
C GLN A 44 -8.53 -11.70 -4.54
N LYS A 45 -8.75 -10.92 -3.51
CA LYS A 45 -8.85 -9.47 -3.67
C LYS A 45 -7.51 -8.86 -4.02
N ALA A 46 -6.43 -9.41 -3.46
CA ALA A 46 -5.10 -8.93 -3.79
C ALA A 46 -4.76 -9.20 -5.25
N GLU A 47 -5.18 -10.36 -5.77
CA GLU A 47 -4.95 -10.69 -7.17
C GLU A 47 -5.78 -9.81 -8.10
N ALA A 48 -7.00 -9.50 -7.70
CA ALA A 48 -7.83 -8.59 -8.48
C ALA A 48 -7.20 -7.20 -8.52
N ALA A 49 -6.64 -6.75 -7.40
CA ALA A 49 -5.95 -5.48 -7.35
C ALA A 49 -4.72 -5.49 -8.25
N ALA A 50 -3.95 -6.57 -8.20
CA ALA A 50 -2.76 -6.70 -9.04
C ALA A 50 -3.11 -6.66 -10.52
N LEU A 51 -4.20 -7.30 -10.91
CA LEU A 51 -4.64 -7.30 -12.28
C LEU A 51 -5.02 -5.89 -12.72
N ARG A 52 -5.70 -5.17 -11.87
CA ARG A 52 -6.10 -3.80 -12.19
C ARG A 52 -4.88 -2.90 -12.37
N ILE A 53 -3.87 -3.09 -11.54
CA ILE A 53 -2.63 -2.33 -11.64
C ILE A 53 -1.89 -2.67 -12.92
N LYS A 54 -1.80 -3.96 -13.24
CA LYS A 54 -1.14 -4.41 -14.46
C LYS A 54 -1.82 -3.84 -15.70
N THR A 55 -3.15 -3.86 -15.71
CA THR A 55 -3.92 -3.33 -16.81
C THR A 55 -3.62 -1.85 -17.01
N ARG A 56 -3.58 -1.11 -15.92
CA ARG A 56 -3.29 0.31 -16.01
C ARG A 56 -1.87 0.58 -16.50
N PHE A 57 -0.93 -0.23 -16.05
CA PHE A 57 0.45 -0.12 -16.47
C PHE A 57 0.53 -0.31 -18.00
N ALA A 58 -0.14 -1.35 -18.50
CA ALA A 58 -0.13 -1.62 -19.94
C ALA A 58 -0.77 -0.49 -20.74
N GLN A 59 -1.84 0.10 -20.19
CA GLN A 59 -2.53 1.17 -20.88
C GLN A 59 -1.73 2.46 -20.92
N SER A 60 -1.09 2.81 -19.83
CA SER A 60 -0.43 4.10 -19.71
C SER A 60 1.04 4.06 -20.14
N GLY A 61 1.65 2.90 -20.08
CA GLY A 61 3.08 2.79 -20.31
C GLY A 61 3.93 3.32 -19.17
N GLU A 62 3.28 3.80 -18.09
CA GLU A 62 3.99 4.35 -16.95
C GLU A 62 3.75 3.48 -15.74
N ARG A 63 4.80 3.22 -14.99
CA ARG A 63 4.73 2.36 -13.82
C ARG A 63 3.81 2.96 -12.77
N PRO A 64 2.73 2.27 -12.40
CA PRO A 64 1.84 2.79 -11.35
C PRO A 64 2.54 2.80 -10.00
N ILE A 65 2.07 3.70 -9.14
CA ILE A 65 2.58 3.82 -7.79
C ILE A 65 1.53 3.24 -6.85
N VAL A 66 1.95 2.41 -5.90
CA VAL A 66 1.04 1.83 -4.92
C VAL A 66 1.46 2.32 -3.55
N VAL A 67 0.55 3.03 -2.88
CA VAL A 67 0.74 3.42 -1.49
C VAL A 67 0.04 2.36 -0.66
N ASN A 68 0.82 1.59 0.09
CA ASN A 68 0.36 0.36 0.70
C ASN A 68 0.39 0.40 2.22
N THR A 69 -0.74 0.08 2.84
CA THR A 69 -0.81 -0.04 4.29
C THR A 69 -1.28 -1.42 4.73
N MET A 70 -1.24 -2.42 3.82
CA MET A 70 -1.63 -3.78 4.21
C MET A 70 -0.60 -4.37 5.16
N ALA A 71 -1.07 -5.13 6.13
CA ALA A 71 -0.19 -5.75 7.11
C ALA A 71 0.37 -7.08 6.63
N SER A 72 -0.36 -7.80 5.79
CA SER A 72 0.04 -9.13 5.36
C SER A 72 1.13 -9.07 4.31
N ARG A 73 2.26 -9.69 4.59
CA ARG A 73 3.35 -9.77 3.65
C ARG A 73 2.92 -10.53 2.39
N ASP A 74 2.14 -11.59 2.58
CA ASP A 74 1.72 -12.41 1.45
C ASP A 74 0.86 -11.59 0.48
N LEU A 75 -0.06 -10.79 1.00
CA LEU A 75 -0.90 -9.96 0.15
C LEU A 75 -0.08 -8.86 -0.53
N CYS A 76 0.89 -8.30 0.18
CA CYS A 76 1.77 -7.31 -0.40
C CYS A 76 2.57 -7.91 -1.56
N ASP A 77 3.03 -9.15 -1.41
CA ASP A 77 3.80 -9.79 -2.46
C ASP A 77 2.96 -10.02 -3.71
N ILE A 78 1.69 -10.39 -3.53
CA ILE A 78 0.78 -10.57 -4.66
C ILE A 78 0.64 -9.27 -5.43
N VAL A 79 0.42 -8.17 -4.72
CA VAL A 79 0.25 -6.87 -5.37
C VAL A 79 1.57 -6.42 -6.01
N ALA A 80 2.69 -6.67 -5.35
CA ALA A 80 4.00 -6.27 -5.88
C ALA A 80 4.32 -6.96 -7.19
N ALA A 81 3.78 -8.17 -7.39
CA ALA A 81 4.02 -8.90 -8.64
C ALA A 81 3.44 -8.19 -9.85
N SER A 82 2.59 -7.20 -9.64
CA SER A 82 2.04 -6.40 -10.73
C SER A 82 3.09 -5.51 -11.40
N GLY A 83 4.23 -5.34 -10.81
CA GLY A 83 5.27 -4.47 -11.35
C GLY A 83 5.19 -3.03 -10.89
N ALA A 84 4.24 -2.70 -10.03
CA ALA A 84 4.09 -1.33 -9.54
C ALA A 84 5.24 -0.93 -8.63
N LEU A 85 5.42 0.36 -8.47
CA LEU A 85 6.34 0.89 -7.47
C LEU A 85 5.64 0.83 -6.12
N MET A 86 6.11 -0.04 -5.24
CA MET A 86 5.46 -0.24 -3.94
C MET A 86 6.03 0.72 -2.91
N LEU A 87 5.18 1.57 -2.36
CA LEU A 87 5.55 2.44 -1.26
C LEU A 87 4.87 1.91 -0.01
N ASP A 88 5.65 1.14 0.76
CA ASP A 88 5.14 0.50 1.95
C ASP A 88 5.22 1.52 3.07
N VAL A 89 4.08 2.00 3.50
CA VAL A 89 4.03 3.14 4.41
C VAL A 89 4.57 2.80 5.79
N PHE A 90 4.26 1.59 6.26
CA PHE A 90 4.63 1.24 7.63
C PHE A 90 5.96 0.53 7.77
N ALA A 91 6.39 -0.19 6.74
CA ALA A 91 7.53 -1.10 6.88
C ALA A 91 8.79 -0.42 7.40
N PRO A 92 9.19 0.75 6.88
CA PRO A 92 10.43 1.36 7.35
C PRO A 92 10.36 1.77 8.83
N PHE A 93 9.18 2.22 9.25
CA PHE A 93 9.02 2.66 10.63
C PHE A 93 8.87 1.47 11.57
N ILE A 94 8.18 0.43 11.13
CA ILE A 94 8.01 -0.77 11.95
C ILE A 94 9.37 -1.41 12.23
N GLY A 95 10.22 -1.54 11.21
CA GLY A 95 11.54 -2.13 11.41
C GLY A 95 12.39 -1.35 12.41
N THR A 96 12.35 -0.03 12.31
CA THR A 96 13.09 0.83 13.22
C THR A 96 12.57 0.65 14.65
N LEU A 97 11.25 0.58 14.81
CA LEU A 97 10.67 0.41 16.13
C LEU A 97 10.93 -0.97 16.71
N GLU A 98 10.92 -2.00 15.87
CA GLU A 98 11.24 -3.34 16.32
C GLU A 98 12.64 -3.39 16.93
N GLU A 99 13.57 -2.73 16.27
CA GLU A 99 14.91 -2.67 16.79
C GLU A 99 14.98 -1.90 18.08
N GLU A 100 14.38 -0.74 18.13
CA GLU A 100 14.44 0.11 19.31
C GLU A 100 13.75 -0.53 20.52
N LEU A 101 12.59 -1.16 20.27
CA LEU A 101 11.79 -1.71 21.34
C LEU A 101 12.18 -3.14 21.72
N GLY A 102 12.98 -3.78 20.90
CA GLY A 102 13.33 -5.19 21.13
C GLY A 102 12.13 -6.11 21.02
N ALA A 103 11.15 -5.73 20.19
CA ALA A 103 9.90 -6.49 20.07
C ALA A 103 9.54 -6.64 18.60
N LYS A 104 8.77 -7.66 18.28
CA LYS A 104 8.32 -7.88 16.92
C LYS A 104 6.91 -7.38 16.73
N ARG A 105 6.60 -6.86 15.54
CA ARG A 105 5.25 -6.44 15.26
C ARG A 105 4.33 -7.66 15.24
N SER A 106 3.06 -7.44 15.56
CA SER A 106 2.13 -8.55 15.64
C SER A 106 1.73 -9.09 14.27
N GLY A 107 1.83 -8.29 13.23
CA GLY A 107 1.34 -8.69 11.93
C GLY A 107 -0.15 -8.59 11.80
N ALA A 108 -0.84 -8.07 12.80
CA ALA A 108 -2.29 -7.97 12.77
C ALA A 108 -2.73 -6.77 11.96
N VAL A 109 -3.84 -6.88 11.27
CA VAL A 109 -4.40 -5.80 10.53
C VAL A 109 -4.76 -4.65 11.42
N ARG A 110 -5.36 -4.93 12.60
CA ARG A 110 -5.67 -3.91 13.47
C ARG A 110 -5.15 -4.26 14.73
N SER A 111 -4.36 -3.53 15.32
CA SER A 111 -3.76 -3.90 16.54
C SER A 111 -4.69 -3.84 17.69
N GLU A 112 -5.80 -3.24 17.51
CA GLU A 112 -6.61 -3.13 18.68
C GLU A 112 -7.14 -4.41 19.13
N GLU A 113 -7.09 -5.42 18.31
CA GLU A 113 -7.56 -6.55 18.76
C GLU A 113 -6.61 -7.37 19.33
N ARG A 114 -5.51 -7.01 19.38
CA ARG A 114 -4.58 -7.78 19.83
C ARG A 114 -4.28 -7.52 21.09
N ARG A 115 -4.18 -8.13 21.80
CA ARG A 115 -3.77 -7.94 22.96
C ARG A 115 -2.70 -8.30 23.07
N VAL A 116 -2.01 -8.00 23.28
CA VAL A 116 -0.93 -8.30 23.28
C VAL A 116 -0.56 -8.99 24.17
N GLY A 117 -0.77 -9.33 24.55
CA GLY A 117 -0.41 -10.19 25.51
C GLY A 117 0.69 -10.47 25.82
#